data_77b5e29e0c4702b9ed9ff5d3651028e2
#
_entry.id   77b5e29e0c4702b9ed9ff5d3651028e2
#
_cell.length_a   1.000
_cell.length_b   1.000
_cell.length_c   1.000
_cell.angle_alpha   90.00
_cell.angle_beta   90.00
_cell.angle_gamma   90.00
#
_symmetry.space_group_name_H-M   'P 1'
#
loop_
_entity.id
_entity.type
_entity.pdbx_description
1 polymer ?
#
loop_
_entity_poly.entity_id
_entity_poly.type
_entity_poly.pdbx_seq_one_letter_code
_entity_poly.pdbx_strand_id
1 'polypeptide(L)'
;WSLSAVDVALVLGPGNPPTLAVLAWQWLSQGDELQQAKGALASLLLMASLGGLALVAWGGWQLQRQYQPDLHGVRHPHPHALPGRLLAGLARSAPPQMDALGNSLGLALAACALGAAVCLLWLACGPARGDGWVWLPLVLPALPLADGQYRLALYAWLDGDWWTVLWGHLLWVVPWMLFILRPAWRQRDPRLTVVARTLGWGSTRIFWLLTLPSLTRPLLTALAVGFSVSIAQYLPTLWLGAGRIPTLTSQAVALSSGGEAQTLAAQALWQLLLPAVCFTLTALLAWLAGRYRRGLR
;
A
#
# COMPACT_ATOMS: atom_id res chain seq x y z
N TRP A 1 -8.35 4.12 7.48
CA TRP A 1 -7.89 2.82 6.94
C TRP A 1 -8.35 1.66 7.82
N SER A 2 -8.17 1.71 9.13
CA SER A 2 -8.57 0.62 10.05
C SER A 2 -10.07 0.29 10.01
N LEU A 3 -10.94 1.27 9.74
CA LEU A 3 -12.39 1.07 9.68
C LEU A 3 -12.88 0.34 8.42
N SER A 4 -12.08 0.33 7.36
CA SER A 4 -12.39 -0.35 6.09
C SER A 4 -11.55 -1.61 5.84
N ALA A 5 -10.70 -2.00 6.78
CA ALA A 5 -9.84 -3.16 6.67
C ALA A 5 -10.65 -4.45 6.94
N VAL A 6 -11.31 -4.96 5.89
CA VAL A 6 -12.15 -6.17 5.95
C VAL A 6 -11.31 -7.41 6.29
N ASP A 7 -10.13 -7.51 5.70
CA ASP A 7 -9.16 -8.59 5.93
C ASP A 7 -8.75 -8.70 7.40
N VAL A 8 -8.41 -7.56 8.03
CA VAL A 8 -8.09 -7.54 9.47
C VAL A 8 -9.31 -7.90 10.32
N ALA A 9 -10.50 -7.40 9.95
CA ALA A 9 -11.72 -7.69 10.69
C ALA A 9 -12.17 -9.15 10.54
N LEU A 10 -11.90 -9.79 9.39
CA LEU A 10 -12.18 -11.22 9.19
C LEU A 10 -11.26 -12.12 10.00
N VAL A 11 -9.99 -11.73 10.18
CA VAL A 11 -8.99 -12.56 10.89
C VAL A 11 -9.02 -12.31 12.39
N LEU A 12 -9.15 -11.07 12.84
CA LEU A 12 -9.02 -10.66 14.24
C LEU A 12 -10.33 -10.19 14.88
N GLY A 13 -11.34 -9.89 14.05
CA GLY A 13 -12.61 -9.37 14.55
C GLY A 13 -13.51 -10.43 15.20
N PRO A 14 -14.40 -10.01 16.11
CA PRO A 14 -15.40 -10.90 16.67
C PRO A 14 -16.35 -11.37 15.56
N GLY A 15 -16.58 -12.68 15.48
CA GLY A 15 -17.50 -13.26 14.48
C GLY A 15 -18.96 -12.84 14.66
N ASN A 16 -19.33 -12.40 15.84
CA ASN A 16 -20.70 -11.98 16.16
C ASN A 16 -20.71 -10.93 17.30
N PRO A 17 -21.20 -9.69 17.09
CA PRO A 17 -21.73 -9.14 15.83
C PRO A 17 -20.63 -8.79 14.81
N PRO A 18 -20.88 -9.00 13.51
CA PRO A 18 -19.89 -8.68 12.49
C PRO A 18 -19.72 -7.14 12.38
N THR A 19 -18.51 -6.71 12.01
CA THR A 19 -18.25 -5.28 11.76
C THR A 19 -19.01 -4.81 10.50
N LEU A 20 -19.32 -3.51 10.42
CA LEU A 20 -20.01 -2.96 9.24
C LEU A 20 -19.24 -3.19 7.94
N ALA A 21 -17.91 -3.23 8.00
CA ALA A 21 -17.06 -3.54 6.84
C ALA A 21 -17.23 -5.00 6.37
N VAL A 22 -17.33 -5.94 7.31
CA VAL A 22 -17.59 -7.37 7.00
C VAL A 22 -18.99 -7.57 6.46
N LEU A 23 -20.02 -6.90 7.04
CA LEU A 23 -21.39 -6.94 6.55
C LEU A 23 -21.49 -6.37 5.11
N ALA A 24 -20.87 -5.22 4.87
CA ALA A 24 -20.84 -4.63 3.54
C ALA A 24 -20.19 -5.58 2.51
N TRP A 25 -19.08 -6.23 2.90
CA TRP A 25 -18.42 -7.22 2.06
C TRP A 25 -19.33 -8.43 1.78
N GLN A 26 -19.99 -8.99 2.81
CA GLN A 26 -20.92 -10.12 2.66
C GLN A 26 -22.06 -9.77 1.72
N TRP A 27 -22.66 -8.60 1.87
CA TRP A 27 -23.77 -8.16 1.01
C TRP A 27 -23.34 -7.87 -0.43
N LEU A 28 -22.15 -7.33 -0.65
CA LEU A 28 -21.61 -7.11 -2.00
C LEU A 28 -21.24 -8.41 -2.71
N SER A 29 -20.83 -9.44 -1.97
CA SER A 29 -20.45 -10.74 -2.52
C SER A 29 -21.66 -11.67 -2.84
N GLN A 30 -22.87 -11.29 -2.43
CA GLN A 30 -24.08 -12.03 -2.74
C GLN A 30 -24.60 -11.65 -4.14
N GLY A 31 -25.06 -12.65 -4.91
CA GLY A 31 -25.55 -12.45 -6.29
C GLY A 31 -26.92 -11.77 -6.42
N ASP A 32 -27.57 -11.38 -5.29
CA ASP A 32 -28.87 -10.73 -5.28
C ASP A 32 -28.73 -9.20 -5.36
N GLU A 33 -29.39 -8.55 -6.33
CA GLU A 33 -29.34 -7.11 -6.55
C GLU A 33 -29.74 -6.29 -5.31
N LEU A 34 -30.72 -6.76 -4.53
CA LEU A 34 -31.17 -6.09 -3.32
C LEU A 34 -30.10 -6.12 -2.20
N GLN A 35 -29.37 -7.22 -2.10
CA GLN A 35 -28.25 -7.37 -1.16
C GLN A 35 -27.06 -6.50 -1.57
N GLN A 36 -26.77 -6.46 -2.87
CA GLN A 36 -25.71 -5.58 -3.40
C GLN A 36 -26.01 -4.10 -3.16
N ALA A 37 -27.27 -3.69 -3.30
CA ALA A 37 -27.71 -2.32 -2.96
C ALA A 37 -27.50 -2.00 -1.47
N LYS A 38 -27.82 -2.95 -0.56
CA LYS A 38 -27.52 -2.80 0.88
C LYS A 38 -26.02 -2.71 1.15
N GLY A 39 -25.22 -3.52 0.47
CA GLY A 39 -23.75 -3.48 0.57
C GLY A 39 -23.17 -2.13 0.10
N ALA A 40 -23.72 -1.58 -0.99
CA ALA A 40 -23.34 -0.25 -1.48
C ALA A 40 -23.71 0.86 -0.47
N LEU A 41 -24.91 0.82 0.10
CA LEU A 41 -25.31 1.77 1.16
C LEU A 41 -24.43 1.65 2.41
N ALA A 42 -24.09 0.43 2.85
CA ALA A 42 -23.18 0.22 3.98
C ALA A 42 -21.79 0.78 3.69
N SER A 43 -21.30 0.65 2.47
CA SER A 43 -20.03 1.23 2.02
C SER A 43 -20.05 2.75 2.02
N LEU A 44 -21.16 3.38 1.60
CA LEU A 44 -21.38 4.83 1.68
C LEU A 44 -21.44 5.33 3.12
N LEU A 45 -22.08 4.58 4.03
CA LEU A 45 -22.09 4.88 5.45
C LEU A 45 -20.69 4.81 6.07
N LEU A 46 -19.89 3.82 5.68
CA LEU A 46 -18.46 3.76 6.07
C LEU A 46 -17.69 4.98 5.57
N MET A 47 -17.94 5.41 4.34
CA MET A 47 -17.31 6.61 3.79
C MET A 47 -17.72 7.87 4.56
N ALA A 48 -19.01 8.02 4.86
CA ALA A 48 -19.52 9.16 5.62
C ALA A 48 -18.96 9.19 7.06
N SER A 49 -18.84 8.02 7.72
CA SER A 49 -18.26 7.92 9.06
C SER A 49 -16.76 8.25 9.08
N LEU A 50 -16.01 7.79 8.08
CA LEU A 50 -14.59 8.15 7.91
C LEU A 50 -14.42 9.64 7.64
N GLY A 51 -15.25 10.22 6.76
CA GLY A 51 -15.27 11.65 6.49
C GLY A 51 -15.59 12.48 7.75
N GLY A 52 -16.58 12.05 8.52
CA GLY A 52 -16.93 12.67 9.80
C GLY A 52 -15.79 12.62 10.82
N LEU A 53 -15.17 11.45 10.99
CA LEU A 53 -13.99 11.29 11.86
C LEU A 53 -12.80 12.14 11.40
N ALA A 54 -12.55 12.21 10.10
CA ALA A 54 -11.50 13.03 9.53
C ALA A 54 -11.73 14.52 9.80
N LEU A 55 -12.97 15.00 9.69
CA LEU A 55 -13.35 16.37 10.02
C LEU A 55 -13.19 16.67 11.52
N VAL A 56 -13.59 15.76 12.39
CA VAL A 56 -13.42 15.88 13.85
C VAL A 56 -11.93 15.87 14.21
N ALA A 57 -11.15 14.97 13.62
CA ALA A 57 -9.71 14.91 13.83
C ALA A 57 -9.00 16.19 13.32
N TRP A 58 -9.43 16.71 12.16
CA TRP A 58 -8.91 17.96 11.60
C TRP A 58 -9.28 19.16 12.49
N GLY A 59 -10.51 19.23 12.97
CA GLY A 59 -10.96 20.25 13.92
C GLY A 59 -10.18 20.16 15.24
N GLY A 60 -10.02 18.97 15.79
CA GLY A 60 -9.18 18.71 16.98
C GLY A 60 -7.71 19.12 16.78
N TRP A 61 -7.15 18.80 15.60
CA TRP A 61 -5.80 19.23 15.23
C TRP A 61 -5.65 20.76 15.14
N GLN A 62 -6.64 21.45 14.56
CA GLN A 62 -6.65 22.91 14.50
C GLN A 62 -6.72 23.53 15.91
N LEU A 63 -7.55 22.97 16.81
CA LEU A 63 -7.63 23.39 18.20
C LEU A 63 -6.32 23.12 18.95
N GLN A 64 -5.70 21.95 18.75
CA GLN A 64 -4.44 21.56 19.38
C GLN A 64 -3.27 22.44 18.91
N ARG A 65 -3.28 22.89 17.65
CA ARG A 65 -2.27 23.85 17.14
C ARG A 65 -2.27 25.19 17.86
N GLN A 66 -3.41 25.59 18.43
CA GLN A 66 -3.52 26.81 19.24
C GLN A 66 -3.00 26.61 20.68
N TYR A 67 -2.89 25.36 21.13
CA TYR A 67 -2.46 24.98 22.48
C TYR A 67 -1.24 24.04 22.42
N GLN A 68 -0.12 24.46 21.84
CA GLN A 68 1.13 23.70 21.98
C GLN A 68 1.87 24.18 23.24
N PRO A 69 1.86 23.42 24.35
CA PRO A 69 2.86 23.59 25.38
C PRO A 69 4.19 23.00 24.88
N ASP A 70 5.29 23.69 25.13
CA ASP A 70 6.64 23.26 24.85
C ASP A 70 6.95 21.95 25.58
N LEU A 71 6.85 20.84 24.84
CA LEU A 71 7.18 19.50 25.34
C LEU A 71 8.69 19.26 25.18
N HIS A 72 9.47 19.82 26.07
CA HIS A 72 10.84 19.37 26.35
C HIS A 72 10.76 18.07 27.16
N GLY A 73 11.08 16.93 26.51
CA GLY A 73 11.25 15.66 27.22
C GLY A 73 10.45 14.48 26.65
N VAL A 74 10.57 14.19 25.35
CA VAL A 74 10.09 12.92 24.80
C VAL A 74 11.12 11.84 25.18
N ARG A 75 10.77 10.98 26.16
CA ARG A 75 11.48 9.71 26.37
C ARG A 75 11.26 8.83 25.15
N HIS A 76 12.31 8.57 24.40
CA HIS A 76 12.27 7.53 23.35
C HIS A 76 11.99 6.18 24.01
N PRO A 77 10.94 5.45 23.59
CA PRO A 77 10.75 4.09 24.05
C PRO A 77 11.95 3.25 23.59
N HIS A 78 12.60 2.56 24.53
CA HIS A 78 13.64 1.60 24.19
C HIS A 78 13.03 0.51 23.30
N PRO A 79 13.68 0.11 22.18
CA PRO A 79 13.20 -0.99 21.38
C PRO A 79 13.27 -2.26 22.24
N HIS A 80 12.11 -2.78 22.63
CA HIS A 80 12.03 -4.10 23.24
C HIS A 80 12.54 -5.12 22.22
N ALA A 81 13.53 -5.90 22.59
CA ALA A 81 14.03 -7.01 21.77
C ALA A 81 12.85 -7.90 21.37
N LEU A 82 12.70 -8.17 20.06
CA LEU A 82 11.71 -9.12 19.55
C LEU A 82 11.89 -10.43 20.31
N PRO A 83 10.87 -10.93 21.01
CA PRO A 83 11.02 -12.09 21.85
C PRO A 83 11.42 -13.29 20.99
N GLY A 84 12.48 -13.99 21.40
CA GLY A 84 12.98 -15.20 20.70
C GLY A 84 11.94 -16.27 20.43
N ARG A 85 10.78 -16.20 21.09
CA ARG A 85 9.58 -17.01 20.81
C ARG A 85 8.99 -16.80 19.41
N LEU A 86 9.09 -15.59 18.82
CA LEU A 86 8.67 -15.33 17.44
C LEU A 86 9.60 -16.03 16.45
N LEU A 87 10.91 -15.99 16.67
CA LEU A 87 11.89 -16.68 15.83
C LEU A 87 11.76 -18.21 15.94
N ALA A 88 11.50 -18.73 17.16
CA ALA A 88 11.22 -20.15 17.37
C ALA A 88 9.90 -20.59 16.74
N GLY A 89 8.89 -19.71 16.67
CA GLY A 89 7.63 -19.93 15.95
C GLY A 89 7.85 -20.02 14.43
N LEU A 90 8.67 -19.14 13.87
CA LEU A 90 9.07 -19.16 12.45
C LEU A 90 9.78 -20.48 12.06
N ALA A 91 10.67 -20.95 12.91
CA ALA A 91 11.42 -22.20 12.65
C ALA A 91 10.54 -23.47 12.69
N ARG A 92 9.38 -23.42 13.34
CA ARG A 92 8.42 -24.52 13.46
C ARG A 92 7.22 -24.42 12.52
N SER A 93 7.09 -23.29 11.81
CA SER A 93 5.95 -23.06 10.93
C SER A 93 6.07 -23.85 9.63
N ALA A 94 4.96 -24.40 9.14
CA ALA A 94 4.91 -25.00 7.82
C ALA A 94 5.33 -23.99 6.76
N PRO A 95 6.12 -24.39 5.74
CA PRO A 95 6.49 -23.50 4.67
C PRO A 95 5.23 -22.98 3.95
N PRO A 96 5.19 -21.71 3.49
CA PRO A 96 4.08 -21.20 2.71
C PRO A 96 3.96 -22.02 1.41
N GLN A 97 2.75 -22.10 0.87
CA GLN A 97 2.60 -22.68 -0.46
C GLN A 97 3.41 -21.85 -1.44
N MET A 98 4.30 -22.49 -2.19
CA MET A 98 5.25 -21.82 -3.09
C MET A 98 4.55 -20.98 -4.16
N ASP A 99 3.38 -21.45 -4.64
CA ASP A 99 2.57 -20.72 -5.63
C ASP A 99 2.06 -19.39 -5.06
N ALA A 100 1.57 -19.39 -3.82
CA ALA A 100 1.09 -18.16 -3.18
C ALA A 100 2.23 -17.18 -2.87
N LEU A 101 3.38 -17.68 -2.46
CA LEU A 101 4.58 -16.88 -2.26
C LEU A 101 5.05 -16.27 -3.59
N GLY A 102 5.13 -17.10 -4.65
CA GLY A 102 5.53 -16.67 -5.99
C GLY A 102 4.60 -15.60 -6.56
N ASN A 103 3.29 -15.81 -6.48
CA ASN A 103 2.29 -14.83 -6.93
C ASN A 103 2.37 -13.52 -6.14
N SER A 104 2.48 -13.60 -4.80
CA SER A 104 2.60 -12.41 -3.97
C SER A 104 3.85 -11.60 -4.28
N LEU A 105 5.00 -12.25 -4.45
CA LEU A 105 6.25 -11.60 -4.81
C LEU A 105 6.19 -11.03 -6.24
N GLY A 106 5.69 -11.81 -7.20
CA GLY A 106 5.56 -11.38 -8.59
C GLY A 106 4.67 -10.16 -8.73
N LEU A 107 3.47 -10.17 -8.12
CA LEU A 107 2.55 -9.03 -8.11
C LEU A 107 3.16 -7.81 -7.43
N ALA A 108 3.79 -7.99 -6.26
CA ALA A 108 4.38 -6.88 -5.51
C ALA A 108 5.56 -6.23 -6.26
N LEU A 109 6.45 -7.03 -6.85
CA LEU A 109 7.58 -6.52 -7.63
C LEU A 109 7.12 -5.82 -8.91
N ALA A 110 6.16 -6.40 -9.64
CA ALA A 110 5.59 -5.80 -10.83
C ALA A 110 4.83 -4.50 -10.52
N ALA A 111 4.02 -4.50 -9.44
CA ALA A 111 3.31 -3.30 -8.99
C ALA A 111 4.29 -2.19 -8.58
N CYS A 112 5.40 -2.53 -7.91
CA CYS A 112 6.45 -1.57 -7.57
C CYS A 112 7.14 -1.01 -8.81
N ALA A 113 7.53 -1.86 -9.77
CA ALA A 113 8.22 -1.44 -10.98
C ALA A 113 7.35 -0.52 -11.84
N LEU A 114 6.11 -0.96 -12.13
CA LEU A 114 5.15 -0.17 -12.89
C LEU A 114 4.70 1.07 -12.13
N GLY A 115 4.43 0.95 -10.83
CA GLY A 115 4.07 2.08 -9.97
C GLY A 115 5.17 3.14 -9.94
N ALA A 116 6.45 2.75 -9.83
CA ALA A 116 7.58 3.67 -9.89
C ALA A 116 7.67 4.37 -11.26
N ALA A 117 7.52 3.63 -12.36
CA ALA A 117 7.51 4.18 -13.70
C ALA A 117 6.38 5.21 -13.88
N VAL A 118 5.15 4.85 -13.49
CA VAL A 118 3.99 5.75 -13.53
C VAL A 118 4.22 6.99 -12.67
N CYS A 119 4.71 6.84 -11.44
CA CYS A 119 4.99 7.96 -10.55
C CYS A 119 6.05 8.91 -11.11
N LEU A 120 7.14 8.37 -11.65
CA LEU A 120 8.22 9.18 -12.23
C LEU A 120 7.75 9.89 -13.50
N LEU A 121 6.99 9.23 -14.37
CA LEU A 121 6.36 9.84 -15.55
C LEU A 121 5.38 10.94 -15.15
N TRP A 122 4.52 10.66 -14.16
CA TRP A 122 3.58 11.66 -13.64
C TRP A 122 4.28 12.90 -13.09
N LEU A 123 5.36 12.72 -12.33
CA LEU A 123 6.13 13.82 -11.76
C LEU A 123 6.94 14.58 -12.83
N ALA A 124 7.36 13.93 -13.91
CA ALA A 124 8.12 14.55 -14.99
C ALA A 124 7.23 15.28 -16.01
N CYS A 125 6.06 14.73 -16.34
CA CYS A 125 5.22 15.18 -17.45
C CYS A 125 3.80 15.58 -16.99
N GLY A 126 3.42 15.28 -15.74
CA GLY A 126 2.06 15.49 -15.24
C GLY A 126 1.71 16.96 -15.03
N PRO A 127 0.41 17.27 -14.95
CA PRO A 127 -0.06 18.64 -14.76
C PRO A 127 0.34 19.16 -13.37
N ALA A 128 0.78 20.41 -13.32
CA ALA A 128 1.16 21.09 -12.07
C ALA A 128 -0.05 21.30 -11.13
N ARG A 129 -1.28 21.28 -11.67
CA ARG A 129 -2.54 21.53 -10.97
C ARG A 129 -3.57 20.46 -11.39
N GLY A 130 -4.45 20.04 -10.46
CA GLY A 130 -5.57 19.13 -10.78
C GLY A 130 -5.34 17.66 -10.47
N ASP A 131 -4.29 17.31 -9.73
CA ASP A 131 -3.96 15.93 -9.37
C ASP A 131 -4.71 15.36 -8.14
N GLY A 132 -5.83 15.99 -7.75
CA GLY A 132 -6.67 15.51 -6.65
C GLY A 132 -7.20 14.09 -6.83
N TRP A 133 -7.43 13.67 -8.08
CA TRP A 133 -7.95 12.34 -8.41
C TRP A 133 -7.04 11.19 -7.99
N VAL A 134 -5.73 11.41 -8.00
CA VAL A 134 -4.74 10.40 -7.60
C VAL A 134 -4.87 10.03 -6.12
N TRP A 135 -5.41 10.92 -5.30
CA TRP A 135 -5.59 10.71 -3.87
C TRP A 135 -6.92 10.04 -3.50
N LEU A 136 -7.85 9.93 -4.45
CA LEU A 136 -9.16 9.29 -4.21
C LEU A 136 -9.04 7.89 -3.60
N PRO A 137 -8.15 6.99 -4.08
CA PRO A 137 -8.02 5.66 -3.49
C PRO A 137 -7.56 5.66 -2.03
N LEU A 138 -6.89 6.73 -1.57
CA LEU A 138 -6.48 6.85 -0.16
C LEU A 138 -7.59 7.37 0.75
N VAL A 139 -8.54 8.10 0.19
CA VAL A 139 -9.65 8.73 0.93
C VAL A 139 -10.88 7.85 0.92
N LEU A 140 -11.18 7.21 -0.21
CA LEU A 140 -12.35 6.36 -0.36
C LEU A 140 -12.16 5.00 0.34
N PRO A 141 -13.23 4.41 0.88
CA PRO A 141 -13.19 3.03 1.38
C PRO A 141 -12.78 2.03 0.29
N ALA A 142 -12.04 1.01 0.69
CA ALA A 142 -11.52 0.00 -0.25
C ALA A 142 -12.63 -0.77 -0.98
N LEU A 143 -13.73 -1.07 -0.29
CA LEU A 143 -14.82 -1.89 -0.81
C LEU A 143 -15.46 -1.34 -2.10
N PRO A 144 -16.01 -0.10 -2.15
CA PRO A 144 -16.65 0.41 -3.36
C PRO A 144 -15.67 0.59 -4.50
N LEU A 145 -14.39 0.87 -4.22
CA LEU A 145 -13.36 0.96 -5.26
C LEU A 145 -13.02 -0.41 -5.86
N ALA A 146 -12.86 -1.42 -5.01
CA ALA A 146 -12.58 -2.78 -5.46
C ALA A 146 -13.80 -3.37 -6.22
N ASP A 147 -15.04 -3.11 -5.77
CA ASP A 147 -16.27 -3.50 -6.49
C ASP A 147 -16.34 -2.81 -7.86
N GLY A 148 -16.08 -1.51 -7.92
CA GLY A 148 -16.03 -0.76 -9.17
C GLY A 148 -14.99 -1.31 -10.17
N GLN A 149 -13.78 -1.64 -9.69
CA GLN A 149 -12.76 -2.28 -10.51
C GLN A 149 -13.20 -3.67 -11.00
N TYR A 150 -13.79 -4.47 -10.12
CA TYR A 150 -14.28 -5.80 -10.46
C TYR A 150 -15.38 -5.75 -11.54
N ARG A 151 -16.36 -4.86 -11.41
CA ARG A 151 -17.40 -4.67 -12.43
C ARG A 151 -16.82 -4.24 -13.77
N LEU A 152 -15.82 -3.34 -13.78
CA LEU A 152 -15.11 -2.96 -15.00
C LEU A 152 -14.37 -4.14 -15.62
N ALA A 153 -13.70 -4.97 -14.81
CA ALA A 153 -13.01 -6.16 -15.27
C ALA A 153 -13.98 -7.18 -15.87
N LEU A 154 -15.14 -7.42 -15.23
CA LEU A 154 -16.20 -8.29 -15.75
C LEU A 154 -16.75 -7.78 -17.08
N TYR A 155 -17.04 -6.47 -17.17
CA TYR A 155 -17.54 -5.86 -18.40
C TYR A 155 -16.56 -6.00 -19.56
N ALA A 156 -15.25 -5.93 -19.27
CA ALA A 156 -14.17 -6.08 -20.24
C ALA A 156 -13.74 -7.54 -20.47
N TRP A 157 -14.35 -8.53 -19.80
CA TRP A 157 -13.98 -9.96 -19.86
C TRP A 157 -12.51 -10.22 -19.48
N LEU A 158 -11.97 -9.45 -18.53
CA LEU A 158 -10.59 -9.50 -18.07
C LEU A 158 -10.44 -10.12 -16.67
N ASP A 159 -11.52 -10.67 -16.09
CA ASP A 159 -11.49 -11.28 -14.76
C ASP A 159 -10.67 -12.57 -14.72
N GLY A 160 -9.97 -12.79 -13.62
CA GLY A 160 -9.15 -13.98 -13.39
C GLY A 160 -7.76 -13.95 -14.01
N ASP A 161 -7.39 -12.85 -14.68
CA ASP A 161 -6.05 -12.67 -15.25
C ASP A 161 -5.08 -12.00 -14.29
N TRP A 162 -3.83 -12.43 -14.33
CA TRP A 162 -2.76 -11.87 -13.50
C TRP A 162 -2.55 -10.36 -13.72
N TRP A 163 -2.68 -9.90 -14.98
CA TRP A 163 -2.56 -8.47 -15.32
C TRP A 163 -3.69 -7.62 -14.77
N THR A 164 -4.87 -8.17 -14.66
CA THR A 164 -6.02 -7.50 -14.07
C THR A 164 -5.86 -7.33 -12.57
N VAL A 165 -5.33 -8.35 -11.89
CA VAL A 165 -4.97 -8.24 -10.48
C VAL A 165 -3.87 -7.19 -10.28
N LEU A 166 -2.85 -7.18 -11.13
CA LEU A 166 -1.80 -6.18 -11.10
C LEU A 166 -2.36 -4.75 -11.27
N TRP A 167 -3.28 -4.55 -12.22
CA TRP A 167 -3.99 -3.28 -12.38
C TRP A 167 -4.75 -2.89 -11.10
N GLY A 168 -5.40 -3.85 -10.46
CA GLY A 168 -6.04 -3.67 -9.16
C GLY A 168 -5.08 -3.16 -8.10
N HIS A 169 -3.89 -3.76 -8.02
CA HIS A 169 -2.86 -3.35 -7.06
C HIS A 169 -2.33 -1.94 -7.33
N LEU A 170 -2.16 -1.56 -8.61
CA LEU A 170 -1.65 -0.24 -8.98
C LEU A 170 -2.52 0.91 -8.50
N LEU A 171 -3.84 0.72 -8.41
CA LEU A 171 -4.76 1.73 -7.90
C LEU A 171 -4.38 2.23 -6.49
N TRP A 172 -3.83 1.35 -5.67
CA TRP A 172 -3.41 1.65 -4.30
C TRP A 172 -1.93 1.97 -4.19
N VAL A 173 -1.09 1.24 -4.94
CA VAL A 173 0.37 1.38 -4.88
C VAL A 173 0.81 2.76 -5.39
N VAL A 174 0.25 3.24 -6.50
CA VAL A 174 0.65 4.51 -7.13
C VAL A 174 0.43 5.71 -6.20
N PRO A 175 -0.74 5.91 -5.57
CA PRO A 175 -0.93 7.02 -4.64
C PRO A 175 0.04 7.00 -3.45
N TRP A 176 0.27 5.82 -2.85
CA TRP A 176 1.22 5.69 -1.75
C TRP A 176 2.66 6.02 -2.16
N MET A 177 3.09 5.56 -3.33
CA MET A 177 4.41 5.90 -3.85
C MET A 177 4.54 7.39 -4.17
N LEU A 178 3.51 8.00 -4.77
CA LEU A 178 3.46 9.44 -5.03
C LEU A 178 3.47 10.27 -3.75
N PHE A 179 2.82 9.80 -2.68
CA PHE A 179 2.84 10.45 -1.38
C PHE A 179 4.27 10.64 -0.85
N ILE A 180 5.14 9.67 -1.10
CA ILE A 180 6.55 9.72 -0.71
C ILE A 180 7.40 10.51 -1.71
N LEU A 181 7.18 10.31 -3.01
CA LEU A 181 8.03 10.89 -4.05
C LEU A 181 7.77 12.37 -4.30
N ARG A 182 6.51 12.83 -4.17
CA ARG A 182 6.11 14.20 -4.51
C ARG A 182 6.81 15.26 -3.66
N PRO A 183 6.92 15.15 -2.32
CA PRO A 183 7.68 16.12 -1.52
C PRO A 183 9.14 16.19 -1.94
N ALA A 184 9.78 15.05 -2.13
CA ALA A 184 11.17 14.96 -2.55
C ALA A 184 11.39 15.55 -3.96
N TRP A 185 10.42 15.34 -4.87
CA TRP A 185 10.44 15.96 -6.20
C TRP A 185 10.38 17.48 -6.13
N ARG A 186 9.54 18.04 -5.25
CA ARG A 186 9.39 19.49 -5.09
C ARG A 186 10.57 20.16 -4.39
N GLN A 187 11.28 19.44 -3.51
CA GLN A 187 12.44 19.95 -2.79
C GLN A 187 13.73 19.97 -3.62
N ARG A 188 13.71 19.50 -4.88
CA ARG A 188 14.89 19.56 -5.75
C ARG A 188 15.21 21.01 -6.10
N ASP A 189 16.50 21.33 -6.11
CA ASP A 189 16.95 22.65 -6.53
C ASP A 189 16.78 22.83 -8.07
N PRO A 190 15.90 23.73 -8.53
CA PRO A 190 15.70 23.99 -9.94
C PRO A 190 16.94 24.59 -10.62
N ARG A 191 17.83 25.23 -9.86
CA ARG A 191 19.06 25.87 -10.38
C ARG A 191 19.97 24.85 -11.05
N LEU A 192 20.07 23.64 -10.48
CA LEU A 192 20.87 22.56 -11.06
C LEU A 192 20.40 22.17 -12.47
N THR A 193 19.09 22.18 -12.68
CA THR A 193 18.50 21.90 -14.00
C THR A 193 18.79 23.01 -14.99
N VAL A 194 18.77 24.27 -14.55
CA VAL A 194 19.10 25.42 -15.40
C VAL A 194 20.58 25.37 -15.82
N VAL A 195 21.49 25.15 -14.87
CA VAL A 195 22.93 25.02 -15.14
C VAL A 195 23.22 23.85 -16.09
N ALA A 196 22.56 22.70 -15.91
CA ALA A 196 22.75 21.58 -16.83
C ALA A 196 22.27 21.90 -18.25
N ARG A 197 21.18 22.68 -18.40
CA ARG A 197 20.72 23.15 -19.71
C ARG A 197 21.68 24.13 -20.37
N THR A 198 22.28 25.05 -19.61
CA THR A 198 23.29 25.99 -20.17
C THR A 198 24.55 25.26 -20.63
N LEU A 199 24.84 24.08 -20.04
CA LEU A 199 25.91 23.17 -20.48
C LEU A 199 25.50 22.27 -21.67
N GLY A 200 24.33 22.51 -22.29
CA GLY A 200 23.88 21.77 -23.47
C GLY A 200 23.28 20.39 -23.17
N TRP A 201 22.93 20.08 -21.90
CA TRP A 201 22.33 18.80 -21.59
C TRP A 201 20.86 18.75 -22.00
N GLY A 202 20.50 17.70 -22.76
CA GLY A 202 19.11 17.40 -23.09
C GLY A 202 18.30 16.93 -21.89
N SER A 203 16.96 17.03 -21.96
CA SER A 203 16.04 16.69 -20.87
C SER A 203 16.22 15.25 -20.38
N THR A 204 16.44 14.30 -21.28
CA THR A 204 16.67 12.89 -20.95
C THR A 204 17.96 12.69 -20.13
N ARG A 205 19.04 13.38 -20.53
CA ARG A 205 20.32 13.31 -19.81
C ARG A 205 20.19 13.92 -18.41
N ILE A 206 19.50 15.04 -18.29
CA ILE A 206 19.21 15.68 -16.99
C ILE A 206 18.40 14.74 -16.10
N PHE A 207 17.38 14.07 -16.66
CA PHE A 207 16.57 13.12 -15.89
C PHE A 207 17.41 11.98 -15.31
N TRP A 208 18.19 11.29 -16.15
CA TRP A 208 18.95 10.11 -15.72
C TRP A 208 20.15 10.43 -14.83
N LEU A 209 20.88 11.52 -15.13
CA LEU A 209 22.15 11.82 -14.44
C LEU A 209 21.98 12.79 -13.26
N LEU A 210 20.92 13.59 -13.23
CA LEU A 210 20.72 14.58 -12.19
C LEU A 210 19.47 14.28 -11.35
N THR A 211 18.33 14.10 -11.99
CA THR A 211 17.04 13.96 -11.32
C THR A 211 16.92 12.62 -10.61
N LEU A 212 17.07 11.52 -11.32
CA LEU A 212 16.91 10.17 -10.76
C LEU A 212 17.91 9.88 -9.62
N PRO A 213 19.20 10.23 -9.76
CA PRO A 213 20.13 10.08 -8.65
C PRO A 213 19.77 10.90 -7.41
N SER A 214 19.21 12.10 -7.56
CA SER A 214 18.78 12.92 -6.41
C SER A 214 17.58 12.30 -5.67
N LEU A 215 16.77 11.51 -6.35
CA LEU A 215 15.60 10.83 -5.80
C LEU A 215 15.87 9.41 -5.31
N THR A 216 17.10 8.90 -5.36
CA THR A 216 17.42 7.50 -5.04
C THR A 216 16.88 7.08 -3.66
N ARG A 217 17.10 7.88 -2.61
CA ARG A 217 16.60 7.55 -1.26
C ARG A 217 15.07 7.53 -1.18
N PRO A 218 14.35 8.60 -1.56
CA PRO A 218 12.90 8.58 -1.54
C PRO A 218 12.30 7.53 -2.49
N LEU A 219 12.97 7.21 -3.60
CA LEU A 219 12.54 6.15 -4.52
C LEU A 219 12.63 4.77 -3.86
N LEU A 220 13.73 4.45 -3.19
CA LEU A 220 13.89 3.20 -2.45
C LEU A 220 12.84 3.08 -1.33
N THR A 221 12.57 4.17 -0.61
CA THR A 221 11.49 4.19 0.40
C THR A 221 10.12 3.99 -0.24
N ALA A 222 9.84 4.63 -1.37
CA ALA A 222 8.59 4.48 -2.10
C ALA A 222 8.41 3.03 -2.61
N LEU A 223 9.47 2.39 -3.09
CA LEU A 223 9.46 0.99 -3.49
C LEU A 223 9.13 0.06 -2.31
N ALA A 224 9.75 0.27 -1.14
CA ALA A 224 9.45 -0.53 0.04
C ALA A 224 8.00 -0.38 0.51
N VAL A 225 7.46 0.84 0.49
CA VAL A 225 6.06 1.09 0.84
C VAL A 225 5.12 0.52 -0.21
N GLY A 226 5.39 0.71 -1.50
CA GLY A 226 4.60 0.14 -2.59
C GLY A 226 4.55 -1.39 -2.53
N PHE A 227 5.68 -2.04 -2.25
CA PHE A 227 5.78 -3.48 -2.03
C PHE A 227 4.88 -3.93 -0.86
N SER A 228 4.97 -3.25 0.27
CA SER A 228 4.17 -3.57 1.46
C SER A 228 2.68 -3.38 1.23
N VAL A 229 2.30 -2.31 0.53
CA VAL A 229 0.91 -2.04 0.14
C VAL A 229 0.39 -3.15 -0.79
N SER A 230 1.20 -3.61 -1.75
CA SER A 230 0.82 -4.69 -2.67
C SER A 230 0.65 -6.03 -1.94
N ILE A 231 1.58 -6.41 -1.04
CA ILE A 231 1.46 -7.65 -0.24
C ILE A 231 0.21 -7.65 0.64
N ALA A 232 -0.17 -6.49 1.17
CA ALA A 232 -1.32 -6.39 2.08
C ALA A 232 -2.68 -6.36 1.37
N GLN A 233 -2.74 -6.39 0.04
CA GLN A 233 -4.00 -6.31 -0.68
C GLN A 233 -4.71 -7.67 -0.74
N TYR A 234 -5.94 -7.69 -0.20
CA TYR A 234 -6.81 -8.87 -0.21
C TYR A 234 -7.95 -8.74 -1.23
N LEU A 235 -8.79 -7.72 -1.10
CA LEU A 235 -10.01 -7.58 -1.90
C LEU A 235 -9.76 -7.51 -3.42
N PRO A 236 -8.83 -6.68 -3.92
CA PRO A 236 -8.51 -6.67 -5.33
C PRO A 236 -8.01 -8.02 -5.83
N THR A 237 -7.17 -8.69 -5.04
CA THR A 237 -6.64 -10.02 -5.40
C THR A 237 -7.74 -11.06 -5.47
N LEU A 238 -8.66 -11.09 -4.49
CA LEU A 238 -9.74 -12.06 -4.44
C LEU A 238 -10.72 -11.88 -5.60
N TRP A 239 -11.19 -10.67 -5.82
CA TRP A 239 -12.23 -10.39 -6.81
C TRP A 239 -11.70 -10.40 -8.24
N LEU A 240 -10.63 -9.66 -8.52
CA LEU A 240 -10.07 -9.58 -9.87
C LEU A 240 -9.37 -10.88 -10.28
N GLY A 241 -8.80 -11.61 -9.31
CA GLY A 241 -8.18 -12.91 -9.53
C GLY A 241 -9.18 -14.07 -9.63
N ALA A 242 -10.46 -13.84 -9.31
CA ALA A 242 -11.52 -14.87 -9.32
C ALA A 242 -11.11 -16.17 -8.59
N GLY A 243 -10.31 -16.07 -7.54
CA GLY A 243 -9.76 -17.22 -6.79
C GLY A 243 -8.67 -18.02 -7.51
N ARG A 244 -8.31 -17.68 -8.75
CA ARG A 244 -7.30 -18.40 -9.56
C ARG A 244 -5.87 -18.05 -9.21
N ILE A 245 -5.65 -16.90 -8.56
CA ILE A 245 -4.32 -16.39 -8.21
C ILE A 245 -4.19 -16.37 -6.68
N PRO A 246 -3.76 -17.49 -6.07
CA PRO A 246 -3.55 -17.55 -4.64
C PRO A 246 -2.39 -16.63 -4.23
N THR A 247 -2.59 -15.82 -3.20
CA THR A 247 -1.57 -14.98 -2.57
C THR A 247 -1.47 -15.31 -1.08
N LEU A 248 -0.39 -14.91 -0.44
CA LEU A 248 -0.22 -15.12 1.00
C LEU A 248 -1.39 -14.53 1.81
N THR A 249 -1.89 -13.37 1.40
CA THR A 249 -2.99 -12.69 2.07
C THR A 249 -4.32 -13.42 1.86
N SER A 250 -4.61 -13.87 0.63
CA SER A 250 -5.83 -14.64 0.34
C SER A 250 -5.85 -15.99 1.06
N GLN A 251 -4.71 -16.65 1.17
CA GLN A 251 -4.57 -17.89 1.92
C GLN A 251 -4.71 -17.70 3.43
N ALA A 252 -4.11 -16.64 3.99
CA ALA A 252 -4.25 -16.34 5.42
C ALA A 252 -5.73 -16.11 5.79
N VAL A 253 -6.48 -15.39 4.95
CA VAL A 253 -7.92 -15.18 5.16
C VAL A 253 -8.71 -16.50 5.02
N ALA A 254 -8.41 -17.32 4.02
CA ALA A 254 -9.07 -18.62 3.86
C ALA A 254 -8.82 -19.56 5.07
N LEU A 255 -7.61 -19.59 5.59
CA LEU A 255 -7.25 -20.38 6.77
C LEU A 255 -7.88 -19.85 8.06
N SER A 256 -8.21 -18.56 8.15
CA SER A 256 -8.84 -17.96 9.33
C SER A 256 -10.24 -18.50 9.60
N SER A 257 -10.93 -19.00 8.57
CA SER A 257 -12.32 -19.51 8.66
C SER A 257 -12.45 -21.00 9.03
N GLY A 258 -11.36 -21.74 9.18
CA GLY A 258 -11.44 -23.16 9.51
C GLY A 258 -10.11 -23.91 9.54
N GLY A 259 -8.98 -23.17 9.42
CA GLY A 259 -7.65 -23.74 9.43
C GLY A 259 -7.06 -23.92 10.83
N GLU A 260 -5.97 -24.64 10.91
CA GLU A 260 -5.19 -24.77 12.13
C GLU A 260 -4.56 -23.42 12.49
N ALA A 261 -4.67 -23.01 13.75
CA ALA A 261 -4.10 -21.74 14.25
C ALA A 261 -2.59 -21.62 13.99
N GLN A 262 -1.89 -22.75 13.91
CA GLN A 262 -0.46 -22.79 13.66
C GLN A 262 -0.11 -22.43 12.21
N THR A 263 -0.88 -22.92 11.24
CA THR A 263 -0.70 -22.60 9.81
C THR A 263 -1.07 -21.13 9.52
N LEU A 264 -2.12 -20.64 10.15
CA LEU A 264 -2.51 -19.24 10.07
C LEU A 264 -1.41 -18.31 10.61
N ALA A 265 -0.85 -18.65 11.79
CA ALA A 265 0.24 -17.88 12.39
C ALA A 265 1.48 -17.85 11.48
N ALA A 266 1.79 -18.97 10.81
CA ALA A 266 2.88 -19.04 9.85
C ALA A 266 2.67 -18.11 8.66
N GLN A 267 1.48 -18.09 8.07
CA GLN A 267 1.15 -17.21 6.96
C GLN A 267 1.23 -15.72 7.35
N ALA A 268 0.71 -15.39 8.54
CA ALA A 268 0.80 -14.03 9.08
C ALA A 268 2.26 -13.58 9.29
N LEU A 269 3.13 -14.50 9.74
CA LEU A 269 4.56 -14.21 9.88
C LEU A 269 5.25 -13.96 8.54
N TRP A 270 4.92 -14.72 7.49
CA TRP A 270 5.45 -14.49 6.16
C TRP A 270 5.00 -13.14 5.58
N GLN A 271 3.74 -12.76 5.79
CA GLN A 271 3.23 -11.44 5.41
C GLN A 271 3.97 -10.29 6.10
N LEU A 272 4.41 -10.47 7.34
CA LEU A 272 5.20 -9.50 8.07
C LEU A 272 6.68 -9.51 7.62
N LEU A 273 7.24 -10.69 7.39
CA LEU A 273 8.65 -10.88 7.05
C LEU A 273 9.00 -10.27 5.68
N LEU A 274 8.16 -10.48 4.67
CA LEU A 274 8.42 -9.99 3.32
C LEU A 274 8.56 -8.45 3.25
N PRO A 275 7.62 -7.65 3.78
CA PRO A 275 7.81 -6.21 3.89
C PRO A 275 9.03 -5.82 4.73
N ALA A 276 9.27 -6.48 5.87
CA ALA A 276 10.41 -6.20 6.73
C ALA A 276 11.74 -6.41 6.01
N VAL A 277 11.89 -7.50 5.27
CA VAL A 277 13.07 -7.76 4.43
C VAL A 277 13.19 -6.70 3.33
N CYS A 278 12.11 -6.33 2.66
CA CYS A 278 12.12 -5.30 1.63
C CYS A 278 12.56 -3.94 2.21
N PHE A 279 12.03 -3.53 3.37
CA PHE A 279 12.45 -2.30 4.05
C PHE A 279 13.93 -2.33 4.46
N THR A 280 14.40 -3.44 5.00
CA THR A 280 15.82 -3.57 5.39
C THR A 280 16.76 -3.51 4.20
N LEU A 281 16.41 -4.19 3.09
CA LEU A 281 17.18 -4.16 1.85
C LEU A 281 17.22 -2.75 1.24
N THR A 282 16.06 -2.09 1.14
CA THR A 282 15.99 -0.73 0.58
C THR A 282 16.70 0.30 1.47
N ALA A 283 16.63 0.15 2.80
CA ALA A 283 17.38 0.97 3.75
C ALA A 283 18.89 0.77 3.62
N LEU A 284 19.34 -0.49 3.46
CA LEU A 284 20.74 -0.81 3.24
C LEU A 284 21.25 -0.23 1.92
N LEU A 285 20.50 -0.38 0.83
CA LEU A 285 20.82 0.23 -0.46
C LEU A 285 20.88 1.76 -0.39
N ALA A 286 19.93 2.38 0.31
CA ALA A 286 19.94 3.83 0.54
C ALA A 286 21.14 4.30 1.36
N TRP A 287 21.56 3.51 2.34
CA TRP A 287 22.77 3.79 3.13
C TRP A 287 24.03 3.65 2.29
N LEU A 288 24.16 2.56 1.53
CA LEU A 288 25.29 2.34 0.60
C LEU A 288 25.39 3.47 -0.43
N ALA A 289 24.29 3.81 -1.10
CA ALA A 289 24.23 4.92 -2.06
C ALA A 289 24.62 6.26 -1.42
N GLY A 290 24.32 6.46 -0.12
CA GLY A 290 24.74 7.64 0.63
C GLY A 290 26.22 7.66 1.00
N ARG A 291 26.84 6.48 1.23
CA ARG A 291 28.25 6.36 1.59
C ARG A 291 29.16 6.74 0.44
N TYR A 292 28.85 6.28 -0.77
CA TYR A 292 29.60 6.59 -1.99
C TYR A 292 29.51 8.06 -2.40
N ARG A 293 28.48 8.80 -1.97
CA ARG A 293 28.29 10.23 -2.30
C ARG A 293 28.95 11.20 -1.29
N ARG A 294 29.38 10.71 -0.12
CA ARG A 294 30.08 11.55 0.88
C ARG A 294 31.48 11.96 0.45
N GLY A 295 32.07 11.30 -0.54
CA GLY A 295 33.37 11.65 -1.11
C GLY A 295 33.36 12.81 -2.12
N LEU A 296 32.19 13.42 -2.38
CA LEU A 296 31.98 14.55 -3.31
C LEU A 296 31.54 15.84 -2.60
N ARG A 297 31.73 15.93 -1.28
CA ARG A 297 31.52 17.17 -0.50
C ARG A 297 32.84 17.78 -0.12
#